data_58d01d51079c3a4cc31b140d0cc490fa
#
_entry.id   58d01d51079c3a4cc31b140d0cc490fa
#
_cell.length_a   1.000
_cell.length_b   1.000
_cell.length_c   1.000
_cell.angle_alpha   90.00
_cell.angle_beta   90.00
_cell.angle_gamma   90.00
#
_symmetry.space_group_name_H-M   'P 1'
#
loop_
_entity.id
_entity.type
_entity.pdbx_description
1 polymer ?
#
loop_
_entity_poly.entity_id
_entity_poly.type
_entity_poly.pdbx_seq_one_letter_code
_entity_poly.pdbx_strand_id
1 'polypeptide(L)' 'MEKCPFCGGSDIRYSLKASAQISRRNYHACWYCWACNTYGPRVLYTADPDVHRHEVEHNETLKQVAAEKWNSRA' A
#
# COMPACT_ATOMS: atom_id res chain seq x y z
N MET A 1 -8.71 -10.67 -2.59
CA MET A 1 -8.52 -9.76 -1.46
C MET A 1 -9.74 -9.77 -0.55
N GLU A 2 -9.52 -9.79 0.73
CA GLU A 2 -10.59 -9.80 1.71
C GLU A 2 -11.40 -8.50 1.69
N LYS A 3 -12.69 -8.61 1.97
CA LYS A 3 -13.54 -7.45 2.13
C LYS A 3 -13.15 -6.66 3.38
N CYS A 4 -13.53 -5.39 3.42
CA CYS A 4 -13.28 -4.57 4.60
C CYS A 4 -13.95 -5.17 5.84
N PRO A 5 -13.19 -5.44 6.92
CA PRO A 5 -13.76 -6.04 8.13
C PRO A 5 -14.65 -5.09 8.92
N PHE A 6 -14.61 -3.80 8.62
CA PHE A 6 -15.37 -2.80 9.36
C PHE A 6 -16.73 -2.46 8.72
N CYS A 7 -16.79 -2.35 7.39
CA CYS A 7 -18.02 -2.01 6.70
C CYS A 7 -18.52 -3.09 5.73
N GLY A 8 -17.74 -4.15 5.53
CA GLY A 8 -18.07 -5.21 4.59
C GLY A 8 -17.97 -4.81 3.12
N GLY A 9 -17.47 -3.62 2.83
CA GLY A 9 -17.30 -3.15 1.46
C GLY A 9 -16.25 -3.92 0.69
N SER A 10 -16.45 -4.06 -0.61
CA SER A 10 -15.55 -4.78 -1.50
C SER A 10 -14.69 -3.86 -2.37
N ASP A 11 -14.90 -2.55 -2.29
CA ASP A 11 -14.11 -1.57 -3.06
C ASP A 11 -12.80 -1.26 -2.32
N ILE A 12 -11.86 -2.16 -2.47
CA ILE A 12 -10.54 -2.08 -1.84
C ILE A 12 -9.54 -1.58 -2.87
N ARG A 13 -8.86 -0.50 -2.54
CA ARG A 13 -7.93 0.18 -3.44
C ARG A 13 -6.52 0.21 -2.88
N TYR A 14 -5.54 0.27 -3.77
CA TYR A 14 -4.13 0.35 -3.43
C TYR A 14 -3.69 1.81 -3.33
N SER A 15 -2.96 2.13 -2.25
CA SER A 15 -2.40 3.47 -2.05
C SER A 15 -0.90 3.39 -1.87
N LEU A 16 -0.19 4.20 -2.64
CA LEU A 16 1.26 4.35 -2.51
C LEU A 16 1.57 5.83 -2.26
N LYS A 17 2.19 6.11 -1.12
CA LYS A 17 2.60 7.47 -0.77
C LYS A 17 4.12 7.55 -0.66
N ALA A 18 4.70 8.58 -1.22
CA ALA A 18 6.12 8.85 -1.12
C ALA A 18 6.42 9.79 0.03
N SER A 19 7.44 9.45 0.81
CA SER A 19 7.99 10.33 1.83
C SER A 19 9.27 10.92 1.27
N ALA A 20 9.32 12.24 1.10
CA ALA A 20 10.50 12.92 0.54
C ALA A 20 11.61 12.98 1.57
N GLN A 21 12.70 12.25 1.31
CA GLN A 21 13.95 12.40 2.04
C GLN A 21 15.10 12.69 1.07
N ILE A 22 16.12 13.36 1.57
CA ILE A 22 17.17 13.96 0.74
C ILE A 22 17.98 12.94 -0.05
N SER A 23 18.18 11.72 0.48
CA SER A 23 19.04 10.72 -0.13
C SER A 23 18.34 9.44 -0.57
N ARG A 24 17.13 9.21 -0.12
CA ARG A 24 16.37 7.99 -0.45
C ARG A 24 14.88 8.30 -0.50
N ARG A 25 14.20 7.64 -1.41
CA ARG A 25 12.76 7.74 -1.51
C ARG A 25 12.13 6.60 -0.72
N ASN A 26 11.48 6.93 0.37
CA ASN A 26 10.71 5.98 1.15
C ASN A 26 9.25 6.02 0.68
N TYR A 27 8.68 4.85 0.45
CA TYR A 27 7.29 4.71 0.04
C TYR A 27 6.54 3.92 1.11
N HIS A 28 5.29 4.33 1.33
CA HIS A 28 4.36 3.61 2.19
C HIS A 28 3.27 3.02 1.32
N ALA A 29 3.19 1.71 1.28
CA ALA A 29 2.19 0.98 0.51
C ALA A 29 1.14 0.39 1.45
N CYS A 30 -0.13 0.57 1.12
CA CYS A 30 -1.22 -0.04 1.86
C CYS A 30 -2.45 -0.19 0.98
N TRP A 31 -3.35 -1.06 1.40
CA TRP A 31 -4.68 -1.14 0.81
C TRP A 31 -5.67 -0.43 1.74
N TYR A 32 -6.72 0.12 1.17
CA TYR A 32 -7.72 0.82 1.94
C TYR A 32 -9.11 0.58 1.37
N CYS A 33 -10.12 0.72 2.22
CA CYS A 33 -11.51 0.66 1.82
C CYS A 33 -11.98 2.05 1.39
N TRP A 34 -12.42 2.18 0.15
CA TRP A 34 -12.94 3.44 -0.36
C TRP A 34 -14.24 3.86 0.34
N ALA A 35 -15.08 2.88 0.67
CA ALA A 35 -16.41 3.16 1.23
C ALA A 35 -16.34 3.81 2.62
N CYS A 36 -15.44 3.34 3.50
CA CYS A 36 -15.33 3.86 4.87
C CYS A 36 -14.00 4.54 5.17
N ASN A 37 -13.11 4.66 4.18
CA ASN A 37 -11.77 5.25 4.32
C ASN A 37 -10.89 4.59 5.38
N THR A 38 -11.10 3.30 5.65
CA THR A 38 -10.25 2.56 6.58
C THR A 38 -9.01 2.07 5.87
N TYR A 39 -7.84 2.47 6.37
CA TYR A 39 -6.55 2.09 5.80
C TYR A 39 -6.00 0.84 6.49
N GLY A 40 -5.44 -0.06 5.69
CA GLY A 40 -4.74 -1.23 6.20
C GLY A 40 -3.35 -0.90 6.72
N PRO A 41 -2.64 -1.91 7.26
CA PRO A 41 -1.27 -1.74 7.71
C PRO A 41 -0.36 -1.26 6.58
N ARG A 42 0.53 -0.35 6.89
CA ARG A 42 1.48 0.20 5.92
C ARG A 42 2.70 -0.69 5.80
N VAL A 43 3.17 -0.84 4.56
CA VAL A 43 4.41 -1.52 4.26
C VAL A 43 5.42 -0.47 3.82
N LEU A 44 6.54 -0.40 4.53
CA LEU A 44 7.61 0.53 4.18
C LEU A 44 8.47 -0.07 3.08
N TYR A 45 8.68 0.70 2.02
CA TYR A 45 9.55 0.34 0.91
C TYR A 45 10.53 1.48 0.65
N THR A 46 11.83 1.17 0.66
CA THR A 46 12.87 2.14 0.35
C THR A 46 13.41 1.85 -1.04
N ALA A 47 13.27 2.82 -1.95
CA ALA A 47 13.75 2.69 -3.32
C ALA A 47 15.03 3.49 -3.51
N ASP A 48 15.91 3.00 -4.39
CA ASP A 48 17.09 3.74 -4.81
C ASP A 48 16.67 5.01 -5.59
N PRO A 49 17.50 6.08 -5.57
CA PRO A 49 17.17 7.33 -6.27
C PRO A 49 16.93 7.15 -7.77
N ASP A 50 17.51 6.09 -8.36
CA ASP A 50 17.41 5.79 -9.79
C ASP A 50 16.11 5.08 -10.16
N VAL A 51 15.36 4.60 -9.18
CA VAL A 51 14.09 3.91 -9.40
C VAL A 51 12.96 4.94 -9.53
N HIS A 52 12.24 4.88 -10.64
CA HIS A 52 11.11 5.77 -10.86
C HIS A 52 9.91 5.34 -10.02
N ARG A 53 9.12 6.32 -9.58
CA ARG A 53 7.87 6.05 -8.85
C ARG A 53 6.95 5.08 -9.59
N HIS A 54 6.92 5.17 -10.92
CA HIS A 54 6.13 4.29 -11.76
C HIS A 54 6.50 2.82 -11.56
N GLU A 55 7.78 2.51 -11.44
CA GLU A 55 8.25 1.14 -11.19
C GLU A 55 7.81 0.65 -9.80
N VAL A 56 7.84 1.53 -8.80
CA VAL A 56 7.38 1.19 -7.45
C VAL A 56 5.87 0.93 -7.45
N GLU A 57 5.09 1.75 -8.16
CA GLU A 57 3.64 1.57 -8.25
C GLU A 57 3.25 0.25 -8.91
N HIS A 58 4.06 -0.24 -9.83
CA HIS A 58 3.82 -1.51 -10.53
C HIS A 58 4.58 -2.69 -9.93
N ASN A 59 5.15 -2.53 -8.74
CA ASN A 59 5.85 -3.61 -8.05
C ASN A 59 4.83 -4.60 -7.48
N GLU A 60 4.67 -5.73 -8.17
CA GLU A 60 3.70 -6.77 -7.79
C GLU A 60 4.02 -7.40 -6.44
N THR A 61 5.30 -7.56 -6.12
CA THR A 61 5.71 -8.10 -4.83
C THR A 61 5.27 -7.18 -3.69
N LEU A 62 5.47 -5.87 -3.85
CA LEU A 62 5.05 -4.90 -2.84
C LEU A 62 3.53 -4.89 -2.66
N LYS A 63 2.78 -4.93 -3.75
CA LYS A 63 1.32 -5.03 -3.71
C LYS A 63 0.86 -6.29 -2.99
N GLN A 64 1.52 -7.42 -3.25
CA GLN A 64 1.17 -8.69 -2.64
C GLN A 64 1.45 -8.68 -1.14
N VAL A 65 2.60 -8.15 -0.71
CA VAL A 65 2.92 -8.02 0.72
C VAL A 65 1.91 -7.14 1.43
N ALA A 66 1.55 -6.01 0.82
CA ALA A 66 0.54 -5.12 1.37
C ALA A 66 -0.84 -5.79 1.44
N ALA A 67 -1.20 -6.60 0.45
CA ALA A 67 -2.45 -7.36 0.43
C ALA A 67 -2.49 -8.41 1.54
N GLU A 68 -1.39 -9.09 1.81
CA GLU A 68 -1.29 -10.04 2.91
C GLU A 68 -1.50 -9.35 4.26
N LYS A 69 -0.92 -8.16 4.43
CA LYS A 69 -1.14 -7.35 5.64
C LYS A 69 -2.60 -6.94 5.79
N TRP A 70 -3.25 -6.57 4.71
CA TRP A 70 -4.67 -6.25 4.71
C TRP A 70 -5.51 -7.46 5.16
N ASN A 71 -5.24 -8.63 4.56
CA ASN A 71 -6.01 -9.84 4.84
C ASN A 71 -5.82 -10.36 6.27
N SER A 72 -4.66 -10.11 6.88
CA SER A 72 -4.33 -10.63 8.20
C SER A 72 -4.77 -9.74 9.36
N ARG A 73 -5.26 -8.54 9.08
CA ARG A 73 -5.61 -7.60 10.15
C ARG A 73 -7.01 -7.79 10.75
N ALA A 74 -7.84 -8.59 10.09
CA ALA A 74 -9.22 -8.82 10.52
C ALA A 74 -9.30 -9.66 11.80
#